data_f3a42001688e62667cfa2f7cefcc9156
#
_entry.id   f3a42001688e62667cfa2f7cefcc9156
#
_cell.length_a   1.000
_cell.length_b   1.000
_cell.length_c   1.000
_cell.angle_alpha   90.00
_cell.angle_beta   90.00
_cell.angle_gamma   90.00
#
_symmetry.space_group_name_H-M   'P 1'
#
loop_
_entity.id
_entity.type
_entity.pdbx_description
1 polymer ?
#
loop_
_entity_poly.entity_id
_entity_poly.type
_entity_poly.pdbx_seq_one_letter_code
_entity_poly.pdbx_strand_id
1 'polypeptide(L)' 'SANLTLLWVRHRVLGGSARVTERIDNDVPTGAVYIDGKTWSARSSTGEIIEPDAMVRVIRMEGVKLYVEKEA' A
#
# COMPACT_ATOMS: atom_id res chain seq x y z
N SER A 1 -13.01 -17.27 -9.05
CA SER A 1 -13.76 -16.04 -9.22
C SER A 1 -12.93 -14.83 -8.78
N ALA A 2 -13.34 -13.64 -9.18
CA ALA A 2 -12.66 -12.41 -8.80
C ALA A 2 -12.61 -12.22 -7.29
N ASN A 3 -13.66 -12.64 -6.56
CA ASN A 3 -13.71 -12.53 -5.10
C ASN A 3 -12.67 -13.41 -4.44
N LEU A 4 -12.49 -14.63 -4.92
CA LEU A 4 -11.48 -15.53 -4.37
C LEU A 4 -10.08 -15.01 -4.63
N THR A 5 -9.84 -14.49 -5.82
CA THR A 5 -8.54 -13.91 -6.18
C THR A 5 -8.22 -12.73 -5.28
N LEU A 6 -9.20 -11.84 -5.06
CA LEU A 6 -9.02 -10.66 -4.22
C LEU A 6 -8.76 -11.05 -2.77
N LEU A 7 -9.47 -12.04 -2.24
CA LEU A 7 -9.26 -12.51 -0.87
C LEU A 7 -7.86 -13.08 -0.68
N TRP A 8 -7.38 -13.83 -1.68
CA TRP A 8 -6.06 -14.46 -1.62
C TRP A 8 -4.95 -13.41 -1.62
N VAL A 9 -5.07 -12.43 -2.53
CA VAL A 9 -4.11 -11.33 -2.62
C VAL A 9 -4.12 -10.51 -1.33
N ARG A 10 -5.30 -10.21 -0.79
CA ARG A 10 -5.44 -9.48 0.46
C ARG A 10 -4.72 -10.19 1.59
N HIS A 11 -4.85 -11.51 1.68
CA HIS A 11 -4.18 -12.29 2.71
C HIS A 11 -2.65 -12.18 2.58
N ARG A 12 -2.14 -12.11 1.36
CA ARG A 12 -0.70 -12.04 1.11
C ARG A 12 -0.11 -10.66 1.40
N VAL A 13 -0.84 -9.59 1.14
CA VAL A 13 -0.29 -8.24 1.27
C VAL A 13 -0.47 -7.62 2.65
N LEU A 14 -1.53 -7.99 3.39
CA LEU A 14 -1.78 -7.41 4.71
C LEU A 14 -0.65 -7.78 5.67
N GLY A 15 -0.10 -6.75 6.34
CA GLY A 15 1.02 -6.94 7.26
C GLY A 15 2.37 -7.08 6.57
N GLY A 16 2.39 -7.10 5.24
CA GLY A 16 3.62 -7.23 4.48
C GLY A 16 4.37 -5.93 4.34
N SER A 17 5.61 -6.05 3.85
CA SER A 17 6.47 -4.91 3.57
C SER A 17 6.36 -4.56 2.10
N ALA A 18 6.29 -3.27 1.79
CA ALA A 18 6.17 -2.78 0.42
C ALA A 18 7.13 -1.62 0.21
N ARG A 19 7.48 -1.37 -1.06
CA ARG A 19 8.35 -0.25 -1.42
C ARG A 19 7.50 0.83 -2.10
N VAL A 20 7.64 2.08 -1.65
CA VAL A 20 6.95 3.21 -2.26
C VAL A 20 7.53 3.47 -3.63
N THR A 21 6.68 3.49 -4.67
CA THR A 21 7.09 3.78 -6.05
C THR A 21 6.64 5.17 -6.49
N GLU A 22 5.57 5.68 -5.89
CA GLU A 22 5.08 7.03 -6.14
C GLU A 22 4.84 7.70 -4.80
N ARG A 23 5.31 8.93 -4.64
CA ARG A 23 5.15 9.70 -3.40
C ARG A 23 3.73 9.60 -2.87
N ILE A 24 3.61 9.26 -1.60
CA ILE A 24 2.32 9.12 -0.94
C ILE A 24 1.98 10.43 -0.25
N ASP A 25 0.88 11.06 -0.70
CA ASP A 25 0.39 12.31 -0.14
C ASP A 25 -1.15 12.25 -0.21
N ASN A 26 -1.78 12.07 0.95
CA ASN A 26 -3.22 11.88 1.01
C ASN A 26 -4.02 13.10 0.55
N ASP A 27 -3.42 14.28 0.63
CA ASP A 27 -4.12 15.52 0.28
C ASP A 27 -4.19 15.77 -1.23
N VAL A 28 -3.19 15.31 -1.97
CA VAL A 28 -3.12 15.52 -3.43
C VAL A 28 -4.25 14.81 -4.18
N PRO A 29 -4.77 13.62 -3.97
CA PRO A 29 -4.21 12.42 -3.36
C PRO A 29 -3.38 11.60 -4.34
N THR A 30 -2.21 11.17 -3.93
CA THR A 30 -1.31 10.35 -4.75
C THR A 30 -0.67 9.27 -3.89
N GLY A 31 -0.10 8.30 -4.55
CA GLY A 31 0.71 7.31 -3.88
C GLY A 31 0.57 5.92 -4.47
N ALA A 32 1.69 5.23 -4.55
CA ALA A 32 1.72 3.84 -5.01
C ALA A 32 2.84 3.10 -4.33
N VAL A 33 2.63 1.80 -4.13
CA VAL A 33 3.62 0.90 -3.57
C VAL A 33 3.72 -0.36 -4.42
N TYR A 34 4.87 -1.01 -4.34
CA TYR A 34 5.12 -2.28 -5.01
C TYR A 34 5.23 -3.37 -3.96
N ILE A 35 4.40 -4.39 -4.12
CA ILE A 35 4.42 -5.55 -3.23
C ILE A 35 3.86 -6.77 -3.97
N ASP A 36 4.47 -7.91 -3.74
CA ASP A 36 4.04 -9.19 -4.30
C ASP A 36 3.96 -9.15 -5.84
N GLY A 37 4.95 -8.51 -6.47
CA GLY A 37 5.05 -8.45 -7.93
C GLY A 37 4.10 -7.48 -8.60
N LYS A 38 3.45 -6.60 -7.85
CA LYS A 38 2.39 -5.74 -8.37
C LYS A 38 2.45 -4.35 -7.75
N THR A 39 2.04 -3.35 -8.54
CA THR A 39 1.91 -1.97 -8.05
C THR A 39 0.47 -1.72 -7.60
N TRP A 40 0.33 -1.11 -6.43
CA TRP A 40 -0.97 -0.81 -5.82
C TRP A 40 -1.07 0.67 -5.52
N SER A 41 -2.27 1.23 -5.68
CA SER A 41 -2.54 2.57 -5.13
C SER A 41 -2.42 2.51 -3.63
N ALA A 42 -1.80 3.53 -3.04
CA ALA A 42 -1.55 3.55 -1.60
C ALA A 42 -1.83 4.92 -1.00
N ARG A 43 -2.17 4.89 0.28
CA ARG A 43 -2.36 6.09 1.09
C ARG A 43 -1.68 5.88 2.42
N SER A 44 -1.34 6.98 3.09
CA SER A 44 -0.75 6.93 4.42
C SER A 44 -1.81 6.66 5.47
N SER A 45 -1.57 5.69 6.34
CA SER A 45 -2.50 5.40 7.44
C SER A 45 -2.41 6.46 8.55
N THR A 46 -1.31 7.21 8.59
CA THR A 46 -1.08 8.24 9.60
C THR A 46 -1.25 9.66 9.07
N GLY A 47 -1.42 9.81 7.75
CA GLY A 47 -1.45 11.12 7.11
C GLY A 47 -0.07 11.66 6.73
N GLU A 48 1.00 10.97 7.11
CA GLU A 48 2.37 11.39 6.82
C GLU A 48 2.68 11.25 5.33
N ILE A 49 3.43 12.20 4.78
CA ILE A 49 3.94 12.10 3.41
C ILE A 49 5.08 11.09 3.40
N ILE A 50 5.06 10.18 2.43
CA ILE A 50 6.09 9.14 2.32
C ILE A 50 6.71 9.20 0.94
N GLU A 51 8.03 9.37 0.87
CA GLU A 51 8.73 9.54 -0.38
C GLU A 51 9.00 8.21 -1.10
N PRO A 52 9.26 8.27 -2.44
CA PRO A 52 9.63 7.06 -3.18
C PRO A 52 10.85 6.37 -2.57
N ASP A 53 10.89 5.06 -2.75
CA ASP A 53 11.93 4.14 -2.27
C ASP A 53 11.88 3.85 -0.77
N ALA A 54 11.04 4.54 -0.01
CA ALA A 54 10.84 4.20 1.40
C ALA A 54 10.17 2.84 1.52
N MET A 55 10.51 2.11 2.58
CA MET A 55 9.84 0.86 2.91
C MET A 55 8.72 1.13 3.87
N VAL A 56 7.58 0.49 3.63
CA VAL A 56 6.38 0.69 4.42
C VAL A 56 5.75 -0.66 4.75
N ARG A 57 4.94 -0.66 5.81
CA ARG A 57 4.13 -1.83 6.20
C ARG A 57 2.69 -1.59 5.78
N VAL A 58 2.07 -2.60 5.21
CA VAL A 58 0.66 -2.54 4.83
C VAL A 58 -0.20 -2.79 6.06
N ILE A 59 -1.00 -1.80 6.43
CA ILE A 59 -1.82 -1.84 7.64
C ILE A 59 -3.21 -2.37 7.36
N ARG A 60 -3.83 -1.90 6.26
CA ARG A 60 -5.15 -2.37 5.85
C ARG A 60 -5.36 -2.15 4.37
N MET A 61 -6.40 -2.79 3.85
CA MET A 61 -6.81 -2.64 2.45
C MET A 61 -8.26 -2.17 2.44
N GLU A 62 -8.54 -1.13 1.64
CA GLU A 62 -9.91 -0.65 1.41
C GLU A 62 -10.15 -0.67 -0.09
N GLY A 63 -10.99 -1.59 -0.54
CA GLY A 63 -11.15 -1.86 -1.96
C GLY A 63 -9.83 -2.36 -2.54
N VAL A 64 -9.29 -1.64 -3.51
CA VAL A 64 -7.98 -1.97 -4.12
C VAL A 64 -6.87 -1.02 -3.67
N LYS A 65 -7.13 -0.24 -2.63
CA LYS A 65 -6.20 0.75 -2.11
C LYS A 65 -5.58 0.25 -0.82
N LEU A 66 -4.27 0.37 -0.70
CA LEU A 66 -3.55 -0.05 0.51
C LEU A 66 -3.27 1.17 1.40
N TYR A 67 -3.48 0.99 2.70
CA TYR A 67 -3.09 1.99 3.70
C TYR A 67 -1.84 1.50 4.39
N VAL A 68 -0.80 2.32 4.34
CA VAL A 68 0.54 1.93 4.77
C VAL A 68 1.10 2.92 5.77
N GLU A 69 2.13 2.48 6.50
CA GLU A 69 2.92 3.36 7.36
C GLU A 69 4.40 3.05 7.18
N LYS A 70 5.26 4.04 7.44
CA LYS A 70 6.71 3.84 7.35
C LYS A 70 7.14 2.73 8.31
N GLU A 71 8.08 1.90 7.84
CA GLU A 71 8.75 0.97 8.73
C GLU A 71 9.76 1.72 9.58
N ALA A 72 9.85 1.32 10.85
CA ALA A 72 10.79 1.93 11.78
C ALA A 72 12.22 1.58 11.43
#